data_03e9c77e3e6c390c484079671ea7d0d4
#
_entry.id   03e9c77e3e6c390c484079671ea7d0d4
#
_cell.length_a   1.000
_cell.length_b   1.000
_cell.length_c   1.000
_cell.angle_alpha   90.00
_cell.angle_beta   90.00
_cell.angle_gamma   90.00
#
_symmetry.space_group_name_H-M   'P 1'
#
loop_
_entity.id
_entity.type
_entity.pdbx_description
1 polymer ?
#
loop_
_entity_poly.entity_id
_entity_poly.type
_entity_poly.pdbx_seq_one_letter_code
_entity_poly.pdbx_strand_id
1 'polypeptide(L)'
;MTIETLLQNHPALIACRDSVESARDLLIDTYRAGGKLLLCGNGGSAADCDHIAGELLKGFLSHRPLSEEDCLALAESLPDGEADPDLYLLAGQLQGGLPAISLPAQTAALTAVCNDTDPALIFAQLTWALGQAEDTLVCLSTSGNSRNVVLAAKAAKTKGLRVLALTGENDSKLSELADVTVQVPATETYRVQEYHLPVYHYLCAAVEEEFFG
;
A
#
# COMPACT_ATOMS: atom_id res chain seq x y z
N MET A 1 4.38 -0.67 16.40
CA MET A 1 5.13 -1.98 16.30
C MET A 1 6.54 -1.68 15.82
N THR A 2 7.61 -2.19 16.49
CA THR A 2 9.00 -1.92 16.10
C THR A 2 9.58 -3.01 15.18
N ILE A 3 10.68 -2.71 14.48
CA ILE A 3 11.40 -3.71 13.66
C ILE A 3 11.93 -4.85 14.54
N GLU A 4 12.35 -4.56 15.78
CA GLU A 4 12.80 -5.57 16.74
C GLU A 4 11.67 -6.54 17.09
N THR A 5 10.45 -6.06 17.28
CA THR A 5 9.26 -6.89 17.52
C THR A 5 8.97 -7.81 16.33
N LEU A 6 9.06 -7.28 15.10
CA LEU A 6 8.91 -8.07 13.87
C LEU A 6 9.94 -9.22 13.84
N LEU A 7 11.22 -8.89 14.07
CA LEU A 7 12.31 -9.86 13.97
C LEU A 7 12.32 -10.88 15.14
N GLN A 8 11.85 -10.51 16.32
CA GLN A 8 11.65 -11.44 17.43
C GLN A 8 10.58 -12.49 17.12
N ASN A 9 9.48 -12.06 16.52
CA ASN A 9 8.37 -12.95 16.16
C ASN A 9 8.66 -13.76 14.89
N HIS A 10 9.47 -13.22 13.97
CA HIS A 10 9.81 -13.82 12.69
C HIS A 10 11.34 -13.76 12.44
N PRO A 11 12.14 -14.55 13.15
CA PRO A 11 13.61 -14.45 13.11
C PRO A 11 14.23 -14.61 11.71
N ALA A 12 13.57 -15.37 10.81
CA ALA A 12 14.04 -15.52 9.43
C ALA A 12 14.10 -14.21 8.67
N LEU A 13 13.25 -13.23 9.00
CA LEU A 13 13.20 -11.91 8.35
C LEU A 13 14.42 -11.03 8.67
N ILE A 14 15.33 -11.46 9.54
CA ILE A 14 16.61 -10.78 9.76
C ILE A 14 17.39 -10.63 8.44
N ALA A 15 17.22 -11.57 7.50
CA ALA A 15 17.88 -11.57 6.21
C ALA A 15 17.48 -10.37 5.30
N CYS A 16 16.30 -9.81 5.53
CA CYS A 16 15.78 -8.66 4.75
C CYS A 16 15.55 -7.41 5.61
N ARG A 17 16.14 -7.32 6.82
CA ARG A 17 15.95 -6.19 7.73
C ARG A 17 16.14 -4.83 7.05
N ASP A 18 17.29 -4.62 6.43
CA ASP A 18 17.67 -3.33 5.85
C ASP A 18 16.70 -2.90 4.74
N SER A 19 16.24 -3.85 3.93
CA SER A 19 15.26 -3.57 2.87
C SER A 19 13.87 -3.31 3.43
N VAL A 20 13.47 -3.91 4.54
CA VAL A 20 12.21 -3.60 5.24
C VAL A 20 12.26 -2.20 5.83
N GLU A 21 13.38 -1.78 6.44
CA GLU A 21 13.55 -0.41 6.94
C GLU A 21 13.57 0.60 5.79
N SER A 22 14.24 0.30 4.67
CA SER A 22 14.21 1.14 3.46
C SER A 22 12.80 1.25 2.86
N ALA A 23 12.00 0.17 2.89
CA ALA A 23 10.62 0.19 2.45
C ALA A 23 9.75 1.09 3.34
N ARG A 24 9.92 1.01 4.67
CA ARG A 24 9.26 1.93 5.62
C ARG A 24 9.55 3.38 5.27
N ASP A 25 10.81 3.72 5.10
CA ASP A 25 11.25 5.10 4.83
C ASP A 25 10.69 5.60 3.49
N LEU A 26 10.67 4.75 2.46
CA LEU A 26 10.08 5.07 1.17
C LEU A 26 8.57 5.36 1.27
N LEU A 27 7.82 4.58 2.08
CA LEU A 27 6.39 4.82 2.29
C LEU A 27 6.12 6.11 3.07
N ILE A 28 6.91 6.38 4.12
CA ILE A 28 6.84 7.62 4.88
C ILE A 28 7.09 8.83 3.97
N ASP A 29 8.14 8.78 3.15
CA ASP A 29 8.46 9.84 2.21
C ASP A 29 7.38 10.05 1.15
N THR A 30 6.67 8.99 0.73
CA THR A 30 5.52 9.09 -0.18
C THR A 30 4.44 9.98 0.42
N TYR A 31 4.02 9.68 1.65
CA TYR A 31 2.95 10.43 2.31
C TYR A 31 3.39 11.85 2.71
N ARG A 32 4.65 12.05 3.10
CA ARG A 32 5.21 13.39 3.36
C ARG A 32 5.22 14.28 2.12
N ALA A 33 5.38 13.69 0.93
CA ALA A 33 5.29 14.39 -0.34
C ALA A 33 3.84 14.64 -0.81
N GLY A 34 2.83 14.21 -0.05
CA GLY A 34 1.41 14.31 -0.41
C GLY A 34 0.96 13.26 -1.42
N GLY A 35 1.76 12.23 -1.64
CA GLY A 35 1.43 11.10 -2.50
C GLY A 35 0.52 10.08 -1.85
N LYS A 36 0.16 9.05 -2.62
CA LYS A 36 -0.63 7.89 -2.20
C LYS A 36 0.04 6.58 -2.60
N LEU A 37 -0.46 5.47 -2.08
CA LEU A 37 -0.04 4.14 -2.53
C LEU A 37 -1.02 3.59 -3.56
N LEU A 38 -0.48 3.02 -4.62
CA LEU A 38 -1.16 2.11 -5.53
C LEU A 38 -0.62 0.70 -5.28
N LEU A 39 -1.48 -0.29 -5.09
CA LEU A 39 -1.07 -1.64 -4.74
C LEU A 39 -1.50 -2.62 -5.83
N CYS A 40 -0.62 -3.51 -6.26
CA CYS A 40 -0.95 -4.54 -7.24
C CYS A 40 -0.34 -5.90 -6.90
N GLY A 41 -1.10 -6.95 -7.18
CA GLY A 41 -0.72 -8.34 -6.95
C GLY A 41 -1.79 -9.29 -7.47
N ASN A 42 -1.50 -10.58 -7.54
CA ASN A 42 -2.41 -11.60 -8.05
C ASN A 42 -2.77 -12.61 -6.96
N GLY A 43 -3.98 -13.18 -7.00
CA GLY A 43 -4.42 -14.22 -6.09
C GLY A 43 -4.34 -13.80 -4.62
N GLY A 44 -3.58 -14.53 -3.78
CA GLY A 44 -3.34 -14.17 -2.38
C GLY A 44 -2.73 -12.79 -2.23
N SER A 45 -1.76 -12.43 -3.09
CA SER A 45 -1.17 -11.09 -3.09
C SER A 45 -2.16 -9.98 -3.50
N ALA A 46 -3.25 -10.29 -4.21
CA ALA A 46 -4.34 -9.34 -4.44
C ALA A 46 -5.14 -9.10 -3.14
N ALA A 47 -5.39 -10.16 -2.38
CA ALA A 47 -6.02 -10.03 -1.06
C ALA A 47 -5.13 -9.25 -0.07
N ASP A 48 -3.80 -9.44 -0.13
CA ASP A 48 -2.86 -8.63 0.64
C ASP A 48 -2.91 -7.14 0.26
N CYS A 49 -3.11 -6.80 -1.03
CA CYS A 49 -3.31 -5.42 -1.47
C CYS A 49 -4.55 -4.78 -0.83
N ASP A 50 -5.66 -5.51 -0.78
CA ASP A 50 -6.90 -5.05 -0.13
C ASP A 50 -6.69 -4.87 1.38
N HIS A 51 -5.98 -5.81 2.01
CA HIS A 51 -5.66 -5.76 3.43
C HIS A 51 -4.80 -4.53 3.76
N ILE A 52 -3.68 -4.32 3.07
CA ILE A 52 -2.81 -3.14 3.24
C ILE A 52 -3.61 -1.85 3.07
N ALA A 53 -4.44 -1.75 2.03
CA ALA A 53 -5.28 -0.57 1.81
C ALA A 53 -6.24 -0.34 2.98
N GLY A 54 -6.87 -1.39 3.50
CA GLY A 54 -7.77 -1.32 4.65
C GLY A 54 -7.09 -0.80 5.92
N GLU A 55 -5.85 -1.24 6.20
CA GLU A 55 -5.10 -0.81 7.38
C GLU A 55 -4.61 0.64 7.28
N LEU A 56 -4.37 1.15 6.07
CA LEU A 56 -3.93 2.52 5.85
C LEU A 56 -5.09 3.53 5.84
N LEU A 57 -6.26 3.13 5.32
CA LEU A 57 -7.42 4.03 5.16
C LEU A 57 -8.12 4.39 6.48
N LYS A 58 -7.88 3.67 7.57
CA LYS A 58 -8.39 3.94 8.93
C LYS A 58 -7.37 3.50 9.97
N GLY A 59 -7.63 3.74 11.25
CA GLY A 59 -6.78 3.26 12.35
C GLY A 59 -6.52 1.74 12.29
N PHE A 60 -5.25 1.36 12.37
CA PHE A 60 -4.78 -0.03 12.43
C PHE A 60 -4.50 -0.46 13.88
N LEU A 61 -3.44 0.06 14.50
CA LEU A 61 -3.08 -0.21 15.88
C LEU A 61 -3.53 0.89 16.84
N SER A 62 -3.75 2.09 16.33
CA SER A 62 -4.21 3.24 17.09
C SER A 62 -5.48 3.84 16.50
N HIS A 63 -6.27 4.48 17.37
CA HIS A 63 -7.38 5.29 16.90
C HIS A 63 -6.81 6.61 16.33
N ARG A 64 -7.30 7.03 15.17
CA ARG A 64 -6.85 8.24 14.45
C ARG A 64 -7.98 9.27 14.40
N PRO A 65 -8.32 9.94 15.54
CA PRO A 65 -9.41 10.92 15.54
C PRO A 65 -9.12 12.02 14.53
N LEU A 66 -10.17 12.63 13.99
CA LEU A 66 -10.02 13.84 13.16
C LEU A 66 -9.34 14.94 13.97
N SER A 67 -8.60 15.80 13.28
CA SER A 67 -8.03 17.02 13.87
C SER A 67 -9.14 18.00 14.25
N GLU A 68 -8.82 18.96 15.13
CA GLU A 68 -9.75 20.06 15.45
C GLU A 68 -10.10 20.87 14.19
N GLU A 69 -9.14 21.05 13.29
CA GLU A 69 -9.35 21.75 12.02
C GLU A 69 -10.35 21.00 11.12
N ASP A 70 -10.23 19.67 10.98
CA ASP A 70 -11.19 18.86 10.22
C ASP A 70 -12.59 18.89 10.85
N CYS A 71 -12.69 18.84 12.16
CA CYS A 71 -13.97 18.94 12.87
C CYS A 71 -14.64 20.30 12.64
N LEU A 72 -13.87 21.40 12.66
CA LEU A 72 -14.37 22.74 12.36
C LEU A 72 -14.83 22.84 10.89
N ALA A 73 -14.02 22.33 9.95
CA ALA A 73 -14.37 22.30 8.53
C ALA A 73 -15.68 21.52 8.26
N LEU A 74 -15.88 20.39 8.98
CA LEU A 74 -17.16 19.65 8.94
C LEU A 74 -18.31 20.52 9.41
N ALA A 75 -18.19 21.19 10.58
CA ALA A 75 -19.24 22.04 11.12
C ALA A 75 -19.59 23.20 10.17
N GLU A 76 -18.59 23.81 9.52
CA GLU A 76 -18.79 24.90 8.57
C GLU A 76 -19.42 24.44 7.24
N SER A 77 -19.18 23.20 6.83
CA SER A 77 -19.64 22.66 5.54
C SER A 77 -21.04 22.03 5.58
N LEU A 78 -21.53 21.64 6.76
CA LEU A 78 -22.82 21.01 6.91
C LEU A 78 -23.96 22.04 6.83
N PRO A 79 -25.15 21.67 6.28
CA PRO A 79 -26.25 22.60 6.02
C PRO A 79 -26.73 23.39 7.24
N ASP A 80 -26.80 22.70 8.41
CA ASP A 80 -27.27 23.29 9.67
C ASP A 80 -26.09 23.69 10.59
N GLY A 81 -24.84 23.63 10.07
CA GLY A 81 -23.64 23.98 10.82
C GLY A 81 -23.48 23.17 12.10
N GLU A 82 -23.19 23.83 13.22
CA GLU A 82 -23.04 23.17 14.54
C GLU A 82 -24.31 22.47 15.03
N ALA A 83 -25.49 22.79 14.49
CA ALA A 83 -26.76 22.19 14.85
C ALA A 83 -27.10 20.96 13.99
N ASP A 84 -26.26 20.60 13.02
CA ASP A 84 -26.49 19.45 12.15
C ASP A 84 -26.49 18.14 12.95
N PRO A 85 -27.54 17.29 12.83
CA PRO A 85 -27.67 16.08 13.64
C PRO A 85 -26.57 15.04 13.34
N ASP A 86 -25.95 15.08 12.15
CA ASP A 86 -24.90 14.14 11.74
C ASP A 86 -23.48 14.61 12.12
N LEU A 87 -23.32 15.89 12.48
CA LEU A 87 -22.00 16.43 12.86
C LEU A 87 -21.33 15.62 13.97
N TYR A 88 -22.08 15.28 15.03
CA TYR A 88 -21.55 14.53 16.17
C TYR A 88 -21.09 13.12 15.74
N LEU A 89 -21.82 12.47 14.84
CA LEU A 89 -21.44 11.15 14.30
C LEU A 89 -20.19 11.26 13.42
N LEU A 90 -20.15 12.22 12.51
CA LEU A 90 -19.03 12.41 11.59
C LEU A 90 -17.75 12.80 12.35
N ALA A 91 -17.82 13.84 13.18
CA ALA A 91 -16.65 14.31 13.92
C ALA A 91 -16.15 13.29 14.96
N GLY A 92 -17.05 12.48 15.54
CA GLY A 92 -16.70 11.50 16.57
C GLY A 92 -16.31 10.11 16.06
N GLN A 93 -16.62 9.76 14.82
CA GLN A 93 -16.40 8.41 14.28
C GLN A 93 -15.51 8.35 13.04
N LEU A 94 -15.39 9.41 12.26
CA LEU A 94 -14.42 9.44 11.18
C LEU A 94 -13.00 9.42 11.75
N GLN A 95 -12.09 8.86 10.98
CA GLN A 95 -10.69 8.72 11.35
C GLN A 95 -9.79 9.27 10.24
N GLY A 96 -8.64 9.80 10.63
CA GLY A 96 -7.58 10.14 9.70
C GLY A 96 -7.12 8.92 8.91
N GLY A 97 -7.00 9.05 7.60
CA GLY A 97 -6.60 7.99 6.69
C GLY A 97 -5.38 8.38 5.86
N LEU A 98 -4.61 7.36 5.46
CA LEU A 98 -3.51 7.48 4.52
C LEU A 98 -3.98 6.94 3.16
N PRO A 99 -4.00 7.75 2.09
CA PRO A 99 -4.57 7.33 0.81
C PRO A 99 -3.85 6.11 0.21
N ALA A 100 -4.58 5.02 0.04
CA ALA A 100 -4.09 3.78 -0.57
C ALA A 100 -5.17 3.15 -1.45
N ILE A 101 -4.81 2.73 -2.66
CA ILE A 101 -5.73 2.17 -3.64
C ILE A 101 -5.28 0.76 -4.02
N SER A 102 -6.07 -0.23 -3.66
CA SER A 102 -5.91 -1.59 -4.18
C SER A 102 -6.39 -1.63 -5.63
N LEU A 103 -5.47 -1.83 -6.56
CA LEU A 103 -5.80 -1.96 -7.99
C LEU A 103 -6.61 -3.24 -8.27
N PRO A 104 -6.37 -4.39 -7.62
CA PRO A 104 -7.22 -5.57 -7.73
C PRO A 104 -8.69 -5.34 -7.39
N ALA A 105 -9.02 -4.40 -6.52
CA ALA A 105 -10.40 -4.08 -6.14
C ALA A 105 -11.19 -3.34 -7.23
N GLN A 106 -10.55 -2.87 -8.30
CA GLN A 106 -11.17 -2.10 -9.38
C GLN A 106 -11.84 -3.02 -10.42
N THR A 107 -12.77 -3.88 -10.01
CA THR A 107 -13.33 -4.98 -10.79
C THR A 107 -13.84 -4.58 -12.17
N ALA A 108 -14.59 -3.46 -12.29
CA ALA A 108 -15.13 -3.01 -13.57
C ALA A 108 -14.00 -2.65 -14.56
N ALA A 109 -13.00 -1.90 -14.10
CA ALA A 109 -11.85 -1.53 -14.94
C ALA A 109 -11.01 -2.74 -15.33
N LEU A 110 -10.75 -3.67 -14.39
CA LEU A 110 -10.01 -4.90 -14.68
C LEU A 110 -10.69 -5.74 -15.76
N THR A 111 -12.01 -5.95 -15.63
CA THR A 111 -12.77 -6.74 -16.60
C THR A 111 -12.85 -6.06 -17.97
N ALA A 112 -13.00 -4.73 -18.02
CA ALA A 112 -12.97 -3.97 -19.26
C ALA A 112 -11.59 -4.10 -19.96
N VAL A 113 -10.49 -3.91 -19.24
CA VAL A 113 -9.14 -4.08 -19.81
C VAL A 113 -8.93 -5.50 -20.33
N CYS A 114 -9.37 -6.53 -19.58
CA CYS A 114 -9.29 -7.92 -20.03
C CYS A 114 -10.06 -8.20 -21.32
N ASN A 115 -11.22 -7.55 -21.49
CA ASN A 115 -12.09 -7.76 -22.66
C ASN A 115 -11.62 -6.98 -23.88
N ASP A 116 -11.18 -5.73 -23.67
CA ASP A 116 -10.97 -4.77 -24.75
C ASP A 116 -9.50 -4.69 -25.21
N THR A 117 -8.55 -5.16 -24.37
CA THR A 117 -7.11 -5.06 -24.62
C THR A 117 -6.38 -6.36 -24.25
N ASP A 118 -5.11 -6.28 -23.81
CA ASP A 118 -4.34 -7.43 -23.31
C ASP A 118 -4.55 -7.56 -21.80
N PRO A 119 -5.01 -8.71 -21.27
CA PRO A 119 -5.17 -8.96 -19.82
C PRO A 119 -3.89 -8.72 -18.99
N ALA A 120 -2.70 -8.78 -19.60
CA ALA A 120 -1.47 -8.43 -18.93
C ALA A 120 -1.36 -6.94 -18.59
N LEU A 121 -2.21 -6.09 -19.14
CA LEU A 121 -2.20 -4.63 -18.91
C LEU A 121 -3.08 -4.17 -17.76
N ILE A 122 -3.81 -5.07 -17.08
CA ILE A 122 -4.79 -4.71 -16.04
C ILE A 122 -4.24 -3.71 -15.02
N PHE A 123 -3.10 -4.00 -14.40
CA PHE A 123 -2.50 -3.12 -13.42
C PHE A 123 -1.74 -1.95 -14.04
N ALA A 124 -1.11 -2.14 -15.20
CA ALA A 124 -0.42 -1.07 -15.91
C ALA A 124 -1.39 0.04 -16.35
N GLN A 125 -2.58 -0.33 -16.85
CA GLN A 125 -3.63 0.63 -17.24
C GLN A 125 -4.11 1.46 -16.05
N LEU A 126 -4.36 0.81 -14.90
CA LEU A 126 -4.80 1.49 -13.69
C LEU A 126 -3.69 2.37 -13.10
N THR A 127 -2.44 1.89 -13.10
CA THR A 127 -1.28 2.69 -12.68
C THR A 127 -1.12 3.92 -13.56
N TRP A 128 -1.31 3.77 -14.87
CA TRP A 128 -1.24 4.89 -15.81
C TRP A 128 -2.35 5.93 -15.58
N ALA A 129 -3.57 5.48 -15.29
CA ALA A 129 -4.72 6.36 -15.08
C ALA A 129 -4.67 7.09 -13.73
N LEU A 130 -4.27 6.40 -12.66
CA LEU A 130 -4.40 6.88 -11.27
C LEU A 130 -3.10 7.45 -10.68
N GLY A 131 -1.94 7.04 -11.19
CA GLY A 131 -0.65 7.38 -10.62
C GLY A 131 -0.19 8.80 -10.96
N GLN A 132 0.51 9.41 -10.02
CA GLN A 132 1.19 10.72 -10.10
C GLN A 132 2.64 10.54 -9.64
N ALA A 133 3.50 11.52 -9.90
CA ALA A 133 4.94 11.41 -9.66
C ALA A 133 5.31 11.19 -8.17
N GLU A 134 4.52 11.76 -7.25
CA GLU A 134 4.73 11.64 -5.80
C GLU A 134 4.28 10.30 -5.23
N ASP A 135 3.55 9.49 -6.02
CA ASP A 135 3.00 8.22 -5.57
C ASP A 135 4.03 7.10 -5.54
N THR A 136 3.73 6.06 -4.79
CA THR A 136 4.47 4.80 -4.81
C THR A 136 3.56 3.66 -5.28
N LEU A 137 4.02 2.90 -6.29
CA LEU A 137 3.42 1.62 -6.65
C LEU A 137 4.04 0.50 -5.80
N VAL A 138 3.21 -0.17 -5.00
CA VAL A 138 3.60 -1.36 -4.22
C VAL A 138 3.23 -2.61 -5.00
N CYS A 139 4.24 -3.39 -5.39
CA CYS A 139 4.13 -4.59 -6.20
C CYS A 139 4.32 -5.85 -5.35
N LEU A 140 3.26 -6.64 -5.16
CA LEU A 140 3.33 -7.92 -4.46
C LEU A 140 3.37 -9.05 -5.48
N SER A 141 4.50 -9.77 -5.54
CA SER A 141 4.66 -10.91 -6.45
C SER A 141 5.65 -11.92 -5.87
N THR A 142 5.17 -13.10 -5.49
CA THR A 142 6.01 -14.13 -4.84
C THR A 142 7.20 -14.57 -5.71
N SER A 143 7.04 -14.61 -7.03
CA SER A 143 8.15 -14.89 -7.97
C SER A 143 8.90 -13.64 -8.45
N GLY A 144 8.35 -12.44 -8.22
CA GLY A 144 8.84 -11.19 -8.80
C GLY A 144 8.75 -11.11 -10.34
N ASN A 145 8.09 -12.10 -10.99
CA ASN A 145 8.07 -12.22 -12.45
C ASN A 145 6.66 -12.21 -13.07
N SER A 146 5.61 -11.97 -12.30
CA SER A 146 4.24 -11.86 -12.81
C SER A 146 4.14 -10.76 -13.85
N ARG A 147 3.81 -11.12 -15.12
CA ARG A 147 3.88 -10.20 -16.26
C ARG A 147 3.08 -8.92 -16.06
N ASN A 148 1.85 -9.01 -15.56
CA ASN A 148 0.98 -7.85 -15.32
C ASN A 148 1.54 -6.92 -14.24
N VAL A 149 2.17 -7.44 -13.19
CA VAL A 149 2.82 -6.65 -12.13
C VAL A 149 4.09 -5.97 -12.66
N VAL A 150 4.91 -6.69 -13.43
CA VAL A 150 6.11 -6.12 -14.06
C VAL A 150 5.75 -4.99 -15.04
N LEU A 151 4.66 -5.15 -15.82
CA LEU A 151 4.18 -4.09 -16.72
C LEU A 151 3.68 -2.86 -15.94
N ALA A 152 3.02 -3.06 -14.79
CA ALA A 152 2.62 -1.97 -13.92
C ALA A 152 3.84 -1.21 -13.36
N ALA A 153 4.89 -1.92 -12.92
CA ALA A 153 6.13 -1.29 -12.46
C ALA A 153 6.80 -0.45 -13.56
N LYS A 154 6.82 -0.93 -14.82
CA LYS A 154 7.32 -0.15 -15.95
C LYS A 154 6.49 1.10 -16.22
N ALA A 155 5.15 1.00 -16.16
CA ALA A 155 4.26 2.14 -16.31
C ALA A 155 4.48 3.17 -15.19
N ALA A 156 4.64 2.71 -13.94
CA ALA A 156 4.94 3.55 -12.79
C ALA A 156 6.25 4.33 -12.99
N LYS A 157 7.35 3.65 -13.34
CA LYS A 157 8.65 4.31 -13.60
C LYS A 157 8.54 5.35 -14.71
N THR A 158 7.79 5.06 -15.79
CA THR A 158 7.58 6.01 -16.89
C THR A 158 6.85 7.27 -16.44
N LYS A 159 5.93 7.15 -15.48
CA LYS A 159 5.19 8.28 -14.90
C LYS A 159 5.91 8.98 -13.73
N GLY A 160 7.09 8.51 -13.35
CA GLY A 160 7.87 9.08 -12.25
C GLY A 160 7.49 8.58 -10.86
N LEU A 161 6.62 7.57 -10.75
CA LEU A 161 6.33 6.94 -9.46
C LEU A 161 7.55 6.17 -8.96
N ARG A 162 7.67 6.09 -7.63
CA ARG A 162 8.55 5.11 -6.99
C ARG A 162 7.91 3.73 -7.03
N VAL A 163 8.73 2.69 -6.96
CA VAL A 163 8.30 1.30 -6.98
C VAL A 163 8.88 0.56 -5.78
N LEU A 164 8.01 0.02 -4.93
CA LEU A 164 8.35 -0.92 -3.87
C LEU A 164 7.92 -2.32 -4.31
N ALA A 165 8.82 -3.29 -4.25
CA ALA A 165 8.50 -4.68 -4.53
C ALA A 165 8.62 -5.56 -3.27
N LEU A 166 7.63 -6.43 -3.04
CA LEU A 166 7.69 -7.52 -2.07
C LEU A 166 7.72 -8.83 -2.85
N THR A 167 8.81 -9.59 -2.71
CA THR A 167 9.07 -10.81 -3.47
C THR A 167 9.61 -11.93 -2.59
N GLY A 168 9.76 -13.14 -3.16
CA GLY A 168 10.61 -14.19 -2.57
C GLY A 168 12.09 -13.90 -2.73
N GLU A 169 12.93 -14.84 -2.31
CA GLU A 169 14.38 -14.64 -2.15
C GLU A 169 15.17 -14.50 -3.45
N ASN A 170 14.61 -14.92 -4.59
CA ASN A 170 15.33 -14.92 -5.88
C ASN A 170 15.28 -13.56 -6.57
N ASP A 171 16.36 -13.20 -7.25
CA ASP A 171 16.38 -12.07 -8.17
C ASP A 171 15.32 -12.20 -9.26
N SER A 172 14.75 -11.08 -9.66
CA SER A 172 13.60 -11.07 -10.54
C SER A 172 13.50 -9.79 -11.36
N LYS A 173 12.62 -9.79 -12.37
CA LYS A 173 12.35 -8.60 -13.17
C LYS A 173 11.82 -7.42 -12.33
N LEU A 174 11.13 -7.69 -11.22
CA LEU A 174 10.70 -6.63 -10.31
C LEU A 174 11.87 -6.08 -9.50
N SER A 175 12.77 -6.92 -9.00
CA SER A 175 13.94 -6.46 -8.23
C SER A 175 14.90 -5.59 -9.06
N GLU A 176 14.92 -5.77 -10.41
CA GLU A 176 15.67 -4.91 -11.31
C GLU A 176 15.01 -3.54 -11.57
N LEU A 177 13.69 -3.43 -11.39
CA LEU A 177 12.91 -2.23 -11.68
C LEU A 177 12.61 -1.39 -10.45
N ALA A 178 12.48 -2.02 -9.28
CA ALA A 178 12.04 -1.39 -8.05
C ALA A 178 13.13 -0.46 -7.46
N ASP A 179 12.68 0.61 -6.81
CA ASP A 179 13.56 1.48 -6.04
C ASP A 179 13.94 0.83 -4.70
N VAL A 180 13.02 0.03 -4.15
CA VAL A 180 13.26 -0.83 -2.98
C VAL A 180 12.65 -2.20 -3.22
N THR A 181 13.39 -3.28 -2.92
CA THR A 181 12.85 -4.65 -2.97
C THR A 181 13.04 -5.34 -1.62
N VAL A 182 11.95 -5.79 -1.03
CA VAL A 182 11.98 -6.67 0.14
C VAL A 182 11.90 -8.11 -0.36
N GLN A 183 13.03 -8.82 -0.33
CA GLN A 183 13.14 -10.23 -0.69
C GLN A 183 13.04 -11.08 0.58
N VAL A 184 11.88 -11.69 0.83
CA VAL A 184 11.70 -12.55 2.00
C VAL A 184 12.36 -13.92 1.78
N PRO A 185 12.90 -14.59 2.84
CA PRO A 185 13.73 -15.79 2.71
C PRO A 185 12.88 -17.07 2.46
N ALA A 186 12.19 -17.10 1.33
CA ALA A 186 11.41 -18.25 0.88
C ALA A 186 11.24 -18.24 -0.65
N THR A 187 10.98 -19.43 -1.23
CA THR A 187 10.73 -19.63 -2.67
C THR A 187 9.31 -20.12 -2.96
N GLU A 188 8.73 -20.91 -2.05
CA GLU A 188 7.39 -21.45 -2.21
C GLU A 188 6.34 -20.35 -2.04
N THR A 189 5.42 -20.25 -2.99
CA THR A 189 4.41 -19.18 -3.05
C THR A 189 3.71 -18.93 -1.71
N TYR A 190 3.21 -19.97 -1.05
CA TYR A 190 2.49 -19.81 0.22
C TYR A 190 3.42 -19.34 1.36
N ARG A 191 4.68 -19.80 1.40
CA ARG A 191 5.67 -19.37 2.40
C ARG A 191 6.07 -17.92 2.21
N VAL A 192 6.25 -17.48 0.97
CA VAL A 192 6.51 -16.07 0.65
C VAL A 192 5.35 -15.20 1.13
N GLN A 193 4.10 -15.59 0.89
CA GLN A 193 2.91 -14.88 1.36
C GLN A 193 2.82 -14.85 2.90
N GLU A 194 3.15 -15.97 3.59
CA GLU A 194 3.23 -16.02 5.05
C GLU A 194 4.25 -15.00 5.61
N TYR A 195 5.34 -14.71 4.91
CA TYR A 195 6.31 -13.68 5.31
C TYR A 195 5.92 -12.26 4.86
N HIS A 196 5.21 -12.10 3.74
CA HIS A 196 4.71 -10.79 3.32
C HIS A 196 3.77 -10.21 4.37
N LEU A 197 2.90 -11.04 4.97
CA LEU A 197 1.92 -10.61 5.98
C LEU A 197 2.55 -9.83 7.15
N PRO A 198 3.48 -10.37 7.94
CA PRO A 198 4.09 -9.63 9.05
C PRO A 198 4.93 -8.45 8.58
N VAL A 199 5.53 -8.51 7.37
CA VAL A 199 6.28 -7.39 6.81
C VAL A 199 5.35 -6.21 6.56
N TYR A 200 4.25 -6.39 5.82
CA TYR A 200 3.37 -5.26 5.55
C TYR A 200 2.58 -4.79 6.78
N HIS A 201 2.30 -5.65 7.76
CA HIS A 201 1.76 -5.21 9.05
C HIS A 201 2.75 -4.28 9.77
N TYR A 202 4.04 -4.62 9.77
CA TYR A 202 5.06 -3.72 10.32
C TYR A 202 5.10 -2.39 9.55
N LEU A 203 5.09 -2.42 8.22
CA LEU A 203 5.10 -1.21 7.39
C LEU A 203 3.89 -0.31 7.67
N CYS A 204 2.67 -0.87 7.70
CA CYS A 204 1.46 -0.13 8.03
C CYS A 204 1.52 0.49 9.44
N ALA A 205 1.95 -0.29 10.44
CA ALA A 205 2.06 0.19 11.82
C ALA A 205 3.14 1.27 11.98
N ALA A 206 4.27 1.16 11.29
CA ALA A 206 5.35 2.14 11.36
C ALA A 206 4.97 3.46 10.67
N VAL A 207 4.23 3.38 9.56
CA VAL A 207 3.68 4.57 8.88
C VAL A 207 2.58 5.20 9.73
N GLU A 208 1.70 4.41 10.35
CA GLU A 208 0.69 4.92 11.30
C GLU A 208 1.32 5.69 12.45
N GLU A 209 2.36 5.13 13.08
CA GLU A 209 3.09 5.77 14.18
C GLU A 209 3.71 7.11 13.77
N GLU A 210 4.21 7.22 12.54
CA GLU A 210 4.83 8.44 12.02
C GLU A 210 3.84 9.59 11.85
N PHE A 211 2.60 9.29 11.41
CA PHE A 211 1.62 10.33 11.05
C PHE A 211 0.55 10.57 12.13
N PHE A 212 0.37 9.62 13.05
CA PHE A 212 -0.70 9.66 14.05
C PHE A 212 -0.26 9.25 15.46
N GLY A 213 1.04 8.97 15.67
CA GLY A 213 1.65 8.59 16.95
C GLY A 213 2.00 9.74 17.90
#